data_7b45cf94c3d0eb626617fdc789516562
#
_entry.id   7b45cf94c3d0eb626617fdc789516562
#
_cell.length_a   1.000
_cell.length_b   1.000
_cell.length_c   1.000
_cell.angle_alpha   90.00
_cell.angle_beta   90.00
_cell.angle_gamma   90.00
#
_symmetry.space_group_name_H-M   'P 1'
#
loop_
_entity.id
_entity.type
_entity.pdbx_description
1 polymer ?
#
loop_
_entity_poly.entity_id
_entity_poly.type
_entity_poly.pdbx_seq_one_letter_code
_entity_poly.pdbx_strand_id
1 'polypeptide(L)'
;MKDVQTGSEVVESLLKGEIERLKEDLDRLHRERDNFQQQCSVMAEENAIFEAESKRLDWMVKNRGRIEWEFGGNCYVTFIWKNEFKATVGSDDTRVEIDRAMEMCK
;
A
#
# COMPACT_ATOMS: atom_id res chain seq x y z
N MET A 1 -14.90 55.08 37.33
CA MET A 1 -15.05 54.34 37.09
C MET A 1 -14.62 53.63 36.59
N LYS A 2 -14.45 53.17 36.28
CA LYS A 2 -14.17 52.56 36.01
C LYS A 2 -13.81 51.61 35.74
N ASP A 3 -13.57 51.20 35.91
CA ASP A 3 -13.25 50.01 35.74
C ASP A 3 -14.11 49.03 35.15
N VAL A 4 -15.04 49.31 34.55
CA VAL A 4 -15.91 48.49 33.72
C VAL A 4 -15.16 48.24 32.42
N GLN A 5 -14.97 46.99 32.07
CA GLN A 5 -14.44 46.69 30.77
C GLN A 5 -15.37 47.24 29.69
N THR A 6 -14.80 47.79 28.68
CA THR A 6 -15.61 48.22 27.54
C THR A 6 -16.10 47.04 26.77
N GLY A 7 -17.16 47.21 26.00
CA GLY A 7 -17.65 46.16 25.13
C GLY A 7 -16.58 45.64 24.16
N SER A 8 -15.69 46.50 23.70
CA SER A 8 -14.63 46.10 22.78
C SER A 8 -13.57 45.22 23.46
N GLU A 9 -13.28 45.46 24.73
CA GLU A 9 -12.33 44.60 25.48
C GLU A 9 -12.90 43.21 25.68
N VAL A 10 -14.18 43.12 26.01
CA VAL A 10 -14.86 41.83 26.16
C VAL A 10 -14.88 41.09 24.83
N VAL A 11 -15.21 41.78 23.76
CA VAL A 11 -15.26 41.18 22.41
C VAL A 11 -13.87 40.71 21.98
N GLU A 12 -12.81 41.50 22.23
CA GLU A 12 -11.44 41.05 21.92
C GLU A 12 -11.05 39.79 22.66
N SER A 13 -11.41 39.69 23.93
CA SER A 13 -11.14 38.51 24.73
C SER A 13 -11.85 37.25 24.16
N LEU A 14 -13.12 37.41 23.81
CA LEU A 14 -13.90 36.34 23.21
C LEU A 14 -13.34 35.93 21.84
N LEU A 15 -12.95 36.88 21.02
CA LEU A 15 -12.39 36.61 19.71
C LEU A 15 -11.04 35.91 19.81
N LYS A 16 -10.20 36.27 20.78
CA LYS A 16 -8.93 35.56 21.00
C LYS A 16 -9.16 34.10 21.36
N GLY A 17 -10.12 33.85 22.24
CA GLY A 17 -10.48 32.48 22.61
C GLY A 17 -11.00 31.69 21.44
N GLU A 18 -11.84 32.31 20.60
CA GLU A 18 -12.33 31.68 19.38
C GLU A 18 -11.22 31.37 18.39
N ILE A 19 -10.30 32.30 18.20
CA ILE A 19 -9.17 32.12 17.30
C ILE A 19 -8.30 30.93 17.76
N GLU A 20 -7.99 30.87 19.05
CA GLU A 20 -7.20 29.75 19.59
C GLU A 20 -7.88 28.42 19.42
N ARG A 21 -9.19 28.38 19.68
CA ARG A 21 -9.97 27.15 19.49
C ARG A 21 -9.96 26.72 18.03
N LEU A 22 -10.14 27.66 17.11
CA LEU A 22 -10.12 27.36 15.68
C LEU A 22 -8.75 26.88 15.22
N LYS A 23 -7.68 27.43 15.75
CA LYS A 23 -6.32 26.96 15.44
C LYS A 23 -6.11 25.52 15.91
N GLU A 24 -6.55 25.20 17.13
CA GLU A 24 -6.46 23.84 17.66
C GLU A 24 -7.27 22.86 16.82
N ASP A 25 -8.48 23.24 16.43
CA ASP A 25 -9.32 22.42 15.56
C ASP A 25 -8.67 22.21 14.21
N LEU A 26 -8.07 23.25 13.65
CA LEU A 26 -7.39 23.17 12.36
C LEU A 26 -6.19 22.24 12.43
N ASP A 27 -5.38 22.34 13.47
CA ASP A 27 -4.22 21.48 13.69
C ASP A 27 -4.66 20.01 13.81
N ARG A 28 -5.74 19.75 14.54
CA ARG A 28 -6.28 18.41 14.67
C ARG A 28 -6.73 17.87 13.32
N LEU A 29 -7.45 18.67 12.54
CA LEU A 29 -7.92 18.25 11.21
C LEU A 29 -6.77 17.99 10.26
N HIS A 30 -5.70 18.77 10.32
CA HIS A 30 -4.50 18.52 9.52
C HIS A 30 -3.85 17.19 9.88
N ARG A 31 -3.75 16.88 11.17
CA ARG A 31 -3.18 15.59 11.61
C ARG A 31 -4.06 14.43 11.17
N GLU A 32 -5.38 14.56 11.30
CA GLU A 32 -6.32 13.53 10.86
C GLU A 32 -6.22 13.29 9.35
N ARG A 33 -6.10 14.38 8.58
CA ARG A 33 -5.93 14.28 7.13
C ARG A 33 -4.63 13.56 6.77
N ASP A 34 -3.52 13.92 7.41
CA ASP A 34 -2.23 13.33 7.14
C ASP A 34 -2.24 11.84 7.47
N ASN A 35 -2.84 11.46 8.58
CA ASN A 35 -3.01 10.06 8.96
C ASN A 35 -3.85 9.30 7.94
N PHE A 36 -4.93 9.90 7.47
CA PHE A 36 -5.79 9.31 6.46
C PHE A 36 -5.05 9.10 5.14
N GLN A 37 -4.30 10.11 4.71
CA GLN A 37 -3.49 10.00 3.49
C GLN A 37 -2.45 8.90 3.59
N GLN A 38 -1.80 8.77 4.74
CA GLN A 38 -0.84 7.71 4.99
C GLN A 38 -1.49 6.33 4.92
N GLN A 39 -2.65 6.17 5.55
CA GLN A 39 -3.41 4.93 5.49
C GLN A 39 -3.80 4.58 4.05
N CYS A 40 -4.25 5.57 3.27
CA CYS A 40 -4.58 5.34 1.86
C CYS A 40 -3.37 4.89 1.05
N SER A 41 -2.18 5.46 1.31
CA SER A 41 -0.95 5.06 0.65
C SER A 41 -0.57 3.62 0.97
N VAL A 42 -0.66 3.23 2.24
CA VAL A 42 -0.38 1.86 2.68
C VAL A 42 -1.36 0.89 2.02
N MET A 43 -2.64 1.22 2.00
CA MET A 43 -3.66 0.38 1.36
C MET A 43 -3.43 0.23 -0.14
N ALA A 44 -3.00 1.31 -0.81
CA ALA A 44 -2.69 1.26 -2.23
C ALA A 44 -1.50 0.33 -2.50
N GLU A 45 -0.47 0.38 -1.66
CA GLU A 45 0.69 -0.52 -1.78
C GLU A 45 0.28 -1.97 -1.55
N GLU A 46 -0.52 -2.23 -0.52
CA GLU A 46 -1.01 -3.57 -0.23
C GLU A 46 -1.86 -4.12 -1.37
N ASN A 47 -2.73 -3.28 -1.95
CA ASN A 47 -3.56 -3.67 -3.08
C ASN A 47 -2.71 -4.00 -4.31
N ALA A 48 -1.65 -3.24 -4.56
CA ALA A 48 -0.76 -3.49 -5.69
C ALA A 48 -0.04 -4.83 -5.53
N ILE A 49 0.41 -5.16 -4.32
CA ILE A 49 1.03 -6.45 -4.02
C ILE A 49 0.02 -7.57 -4.21
N PHE A 50 -1.19 -7.40 -3.70
CA PHE A 50 -2.25 -8.39 -3.81
C PHE A 50 -2.61 -8.66 -5.28
N GLU A 51 -2.73 -7.60 -6.08
CA GLU A 51 -3.01 -7.74 -7.51
C GLU A 51 -1.91 -8.51 -8.24
N ALA A 52 -0.65 -8.21 -7.93
CA ALA A 52 0.48 -8.90 -8.53
C ALA A 52 0.48 -10.38 -8.16
N GLU A 53 0.20 -10.71 -6.90
CA GLU A 53 0.13 -12.10 -6.45
C GLU A 53 -1.05 -12.84 -7.07
N SER A 54 -2.19 -12.16 -7.22
CA SER A 54 -3.36 -12.73 -7.88
C SER A 54 -3.07 -13.07 -9.35
N LYS A 55 -2.36 -12.19 -10.04
CA LYS A 55 -1.96 -12.44 -11.43
C LYS A 55 -1.03 -13.64 -11.54
N ARG A 56 -0.08 -13.75 -10.62
CA ARG A 56 0.83 -14.91 -10.58
C ARG A 56 0.06 -16.21 -10.37
N LEU A 57 -0.86 -16.21 -9.42
CA LEU A 57 -1.68 -17.39 -9.13
C LEU A 57 -2.55 -17.77 -10.32
N ASP A 58 -3.22 -16.81 -10.93
CA ASP A 58 -4.06 -17.04 -12.11
C ASP A 58 -3.24 -17.64 -13.25
N TRP A 59 -2.04 -17.10 -13.48
CA TRP A 59 -1.14 -17.62 -14.51
C TRP A 59 -0.71 -19.06 -14.20
N MET A 60 -0.37 -19.34 -12.94
CA MET A 60 0.03 -20.68 -12.50
C MET A 60 -1.10 -21.70 -12.74
N VAL A 61 -2.31 -21.34 -12.38
CA VAL A 61 -3.47 -22.20 -12.60
C VAL A 61 -3.70 -22.43 -14.09
N LYS A 62 -3.66 -21.37 -14.87
CA LYS A 62 -3.93 -21.44 -16.31
C LYS A 62 -2.90 -22.29 -17.06
N ASN A 63 -1.65 -22.19 -16.68
CA ASN A 63 -0.55 -22.86 -17.39
C ASN A 63 -0.04 -24.10 -16.67
N ARG A 64 -0.79 -24.57 -15.67
CA ARG A 64 -0.44 -25.74 -14.87
C ARG A 64 0.95 -25.62 -14.28
N GLY A 65 1.27 -24.43 -13.77
CA GLY A 65 2.54 -24.15 -13.15
C GLY A 65 2.74 -24.92 -11.85
N ARG A 66 3.95 -25.36 -11.61
CA ARG A 66 4.33 -26.05 -10.38
C ARG A 66 5.66 -25.49 -9.91
N ILE A 67 5.78 -25.34 -8.59
CA ILE A 67 7.03 -24.91 -7.98
C ILE A 67 7.78 -26.18 -7.56
N GLU A 68 8.97 -26.34 -8.10
CA GLU A 68 9.85 -27.46 -7.77
C GLU A 68 11.02 -26.93 -6.94
N TRP A 69 11.38 -27.68 -5.92
CA TRP A 69 12.47 -27.31 -5.01
C TRP A 69 13.66 -28.22 -5.23
N GLU A 70 14.82 -27.60 -5.37
CA GLU A 70 16.09 -28.33 -5.45
C GLU A 70 16.71 -28.45 -4.07
N PHE A 71 17.59 -29.43 -3.94
CA PHE A 71 18.40 -29.57 -2.75
C PHE A 71 19.28 -28.34 -2.58
N GLY A 72 19.19 -27.67 -1.44
CA GLY A 72 19.94 -26.44 -1.21
C GLY A 72 19.07 -25.16 -1.21
N GLY A 73 17.76 -25.29 -1.39
CA GLY A 73 16.85 -24.18 -1.23
C GLY A 73 16.52 -23.39 -2.48
N ASN A 74 17.06 -23.77 -3.63
CA ASN A 74 16.69 -23.16 -4.90
C ASN A 74 15.35 -23.73 -5.38
N CYS A 75 14.59 -22.90 -6.09
CA CYS A 75 13.32 -23.31 -6.68
C CYS A 75 13.26 -22.90 -8.14
N TYR A 76 12.45 -23.59 -8.89
CA TYR A 76 12.15 -23.23 -10.27
C TYR A 76 10.69 -23.55 -10.56
N VAL A 77 10.15 -22.98 -11.63
CA VAL A 77 8.76 -23.18 -12.02
C VAL A 77 8.74 -24.02 -13.29
N THR A 78 7.96 -25.09 -13.26
CA THR A 78 7.65 -25.87 -14.44
C THR A 78 6.23 -25.55 -14.89
N PHE A 79 6.00 -25.50 -16.19
CA PHE A 79 4.71 -25.11 -16.72
C PHE A 79 4.52 -25.64 -18.13
N ILE A 80 3.29 -25.54 -18.64
CA ILE A 80 2.95 -25.93 -19.99
C ILE A 80 2.60 -24.69 -20.81
N TRP A 81 3.29 -24.49 -21.92
CA TRP A 81 3.05 -23.38 -22.84
C TRP A 81 3.03 -23.91 -24.28
N LYS A 82 1.93 -23.66 -24.98
CA LYS A 82 1.76 -24.15 -26.36
C LYS A 82 2.01 -25.65 -26.50
N ASN A 83 1.48 -26.41 -25.56
CA ASN A 83 1.61 -27.88 -25.48
C ASN A 83 3.04 -28.37 -25.25
N GLU A 84 3.94 -27.47 -24.81
CA GLU A 84 5.32 -27.87 -24.48
C GLU A 84 5.57 -27.70 -23.00
N PHE A 85 6.32 -28.61 -22.44
CA PHE A 85 6.78 -28.52 -21.06
C PHE A 85 7.99 -27.60 -20.98
N LYS A 86 7.94 -26.63 -20.11
CA LYS A 86 9.00 -25.65 -19.91
C LYS A 86 9.35 -25.52 -18.45
N ALA A 87 10.55 -25.00 -18.18
CA ALA A 87 11.03 -24.76 -16.83
C ALA A 87 11.87 -23.48 -16.79
N THR A 88 11.83 -22.79 -15.66
CA THR A 88 12.67 -21.62 -15.44
C THR A 88 14.06 -22.03 -14.93
N VAL A 89 14.99 -21.07 -14.90
CA VAL A 89 16.40 -21.32 -14.58
C VAL A 89 16.57 -21.73 -13.11
N GLY A 90 15.84 -21.10 -12.22
CA GLY A 90 15.96 -21.35 -10.79
C GLY A 90 16.60 -20.22 -10.01
N SER A 91 16.11 -20.00 -8.81
CA SER A 91 16.66 -19.04 -7.84
C SER A 91 16.11 -19.40 -6.46
N ASP A 92 16.42 -18.56 -5.47
CA ASP A 92 15.93 -18.75 -4.11
C ASP A 92 14.57 -18.09 -3.84
N ASP A 93 14.02 -17.38 -4.83
CA ASP A 93 12.76 -16.65 -4.69
C ASP A 93 11.71 -17.16 -5.66
N THR A 94 10.63 -17.72 -5.11
CA THR A 94 9.54 -18.29 -5.91
C THR A 94 8.85 -17.25 -6.79
N ARG A 95 8.68 -16.02 -6.28
CA ARG A 95 8.04 -14.93 -7.03
C ARG A 95 8.83 -14.56 -8.26
N VAL A 96 10.14 -14.51 -8.12
CA VAL A 96 11.05 -14.22 -9.24
C VAL A 96 10.91 -15.30 -10.31
N GLU A 97 10.86 -16.57 -9.91
CA GLU A 97 10.73 -17.67 -10.86
C GLU A 97 9.37 -17.68 -11.55
N ILE A 98 8.30 -17.36 -10.84
CA ILE A 98 6.98 -17.25 -11.47
C ILE A 98 6.98 -16.11 -12.49
N ASP A 99 7.58 -14.97 -12.14
CA ASP A 99 7.67 -13.83 -13.05
C ASP A 99 8.50 -14.17 -14.30
N ARG A 100 9.59 -14.91 -14.14
CA ARG A 100 10.39 -15.42 -15.27
C ARG A 100 9.57 -16.30 -16.18
N ALA A 101 8.78 -17.21 -15.60
CA ALA A 101 7.92 -18.09 -16.37
C ALA A 101 6.88 -17.28 -17.15
N MET A 102 6.27 -16.28 -16.53
CA MET A 102 5.32 -15.40 -17.20
C MET A 102 5.97 -14.66 -18.37
N GLU A 103 7.20 -14.19 -18.21
CA GLU A 103 7.96 -13.54 -19.28
C GLU A 103 8.24 -14.48 -20.45
N MET A 104 8.50 -15.74 -20.18
CA MET A 104 8.73 -16.74 -21.22
C MET A 104 7.50 -16.99 -22.10
N CYS A 105 6.33 -16.56 -21.62
CA CYS A 105 5.06 -16.76 -22.32
C CYS A 105 4.59 -15.51 -23.07
N LYS A 106 5.44 -14.55 -23.28
CA LYS A 106 5.08 -13.35 -24.04
C LYS A 106 5.44 -13.42 -25.50
#